data_e1d578a67419e9fef3105a47880110b5
#
_entry.id   e1d578a67419e9fef3105a47880110b5
#
_cell.length_a   1.000
_cell.length_b   1.000
_cell.length_c   1.000
_cell.angle_alpha   90.00
_cell.angle_beta   90.00
_cell.angle_gamma   90.00
#
_symmetry.space_group_name_H-M   'P 1'
#
loop_
_entity.id
_entity.type
_entity.pdbx_description
1 polymer ?
#
loop_
_entity_poly.entity_id
_entity_poly.type
_entity_poly.pdbx_seq_one_letter_code
_entity_poly.pdbx_strand_id
1 'polypeptide(L)'
;VSACQQEDVFEIPNSVGLEENASLSALMSGIESGQKNVVSIAYAKDLMVSGEATEITSDIVIKGYVVSSDATGNFYKEFYIQDDPSTPAAAIRLLVDITDSYNMFNIGREVYVDLKGLYVGEYRTGDGVITIGELDGANNRITNVREEVMKEHILRAATTSEIEPLTVKFSQINDSHVG
;
A
#
# COMPACT_ATOMS: atom_id res chain seq x y z
N VAL A 1 8.06 -47.75 3.53
CA VAL A 1 6.84 -46.91 3.48
C VAL A 1 7.31 -45.48 3.36
N SER A 2 7.34 -44.95 2.12
CA SER A 2 7.71 -43.57 1.82
C SER A 2 6.45 -42.72 1.94
N ALA A 3 6.36 -41.89 2.96
CA ALA A 3 5.34 -40.85 3.04
C ALA A 3 5.75 -39.73 2.09
N CYS A 4 5.07 -39.60 0.95
CA CYS A 4 5.16 -38.40 0.15
C CYS A 4 4.52 -37.27 0.97
N GLN A 5 5.33 -36.38 1.51
CA GLN A 5 4.85 -35.03 1.85
C GLN A 5 4.67 -34.30 0.53
N GLN A 6 3.45 -34.22 0.09
CA GLN A 6 3.05 -33.29 -0.94
C GLN A 6 2.99 -31.93 -0.23
N GLU A 7 3.94 -31.05 -0.48
CA GLU A 7 3.79 -29.65 -0.08
C GLU A 7 2.60 -29.10 -0.84
N ASP A 8 1.50 -28.89 -0.12
CA ASP A 8 0.36 -28.16 -0.67
C ASP A 8 0.82 -26.74 -0.95
N VAL A 9 1.21 -26.48 -2.19
CA VAL A 9 1.42 -25.11 -2.67
C VAL A 9 0.04 -24.46 -2.70
N PHE A 10 -0.28 -23.73 -1.67
CA PHE A 10 -1.46 -22.88 -1.64
C PHE A 10 -1.29 -21.79 -2.70
N GLU A 11 -1.82 -22.01 -3.90
CA GLU A 11 -1.99 -20.93 -4.85
C GLU A 11 -3.04 -19.98 -4.28
N ILE A 12 -2.61 -18.75 -3.98
CA ILE A 12 -3.54 -17.69 -3.56
C ILE A 12 -4.46 -17.40 -4.75
N PRO A 13 -5.79 -17.54 -4.59
CA PRO A 13 -6.71 -17.32 -5.71
C PRO A 13 -6.56 -15.91 -6.26
N ASN A 14 -6.36 -15.78 -7.57
CA ASN A 14 -6.40 -14.50 -8.30
C ASN A 14 -7.84 -13.97 -8.45
N SER A 15 -8.67 -14.12 -7.43
CA SER A 15 -10.06 -13.68 -7.48
C SER A 15 -10.13 -12.17 -7.20
N VAL A 16 -9.98 -11.38 -8.26
CA VAL A 16 -10.43 -10.00 -8.26
C VAL A 16 -11.92 -10.04 -8.56
N GLY A 17 -12.75 -9.50 -7.68
CA GLY A 17 -14.19 -9.39 -7.92
C GLY A 17 -14.49 -8.50 -9.14
N LEU A 18 -15.65 -8.67 -9.77
CA LEU A 18 -16.03 -7.89 -10.96
C LEU A 18 -16.05 -6.37 -10.68
N GLU A 19 -16.41 -5.96 -9.48
CA GLU A 19 -16.43 -4.54 -9.09
C GLU A 19 -15.02 -3.96 -9.00
N GLU A 20 -14.07 -4.67 -8.38
CA GLU A 20 -12.67 -4.25 -8.33
C GLU A 20 -12.05 -4.17 -9.72
N ASN A 21 -12.38 -5.11 -10.61
CA ASN A 21 -11.92 -5.06 -12.00
C ASN A 21 -12.44 -3.82 -12.73
N ALA A 22 -13.68 -3.42 -12.49
CA ALA A 22 -14.26 -2.22 -13.10
C ALA A 22 -13.56 -0.95 -12.59
N SER A 23 -13.33 -0.84 -11.28
CA SER A 23 -12.65 0.31 -10.67
C SER A 23 -11.18 0.40 -11.15
N LEU A 24 -10.46 -0.71 -11.20
CA LEU A 24 -9.09 -0.75 -11.73
C LEU A 24 -9.07 -0.36 -13.22
N SER A 25 -10.00 -0.87 -14.02
CA SER A 25 -10.10 -0.52 -15.44
C SER A 25 -10.38 0.97 -15.65
N ALA A 26 -11.27 1.56 -14.83
CA ALA A 26 -11.55 2.99 -14.86
C ALA A 26 -10.31 3.81 -14.46
N LEU A 27 -9.59 3.41 -13.42
CA LEU A 27 -8.35 4.05 -13.01
C LEU A 27 -7.30 4.01 -14.14
N MET A 28 -7.09 2.83 -14.76
CA MET A 28 -6.14 2.68 -15.87
C MET A 28 -6.52 3.57 -17.06
N SER A 29 -7.80 3.63 -17.43
CA SER A 29 -8.28 4.54 -18.48
C SER A 29 -8.04 6.01 -18.12
N GLY A 30 -8.18 6.39 -16.85
CA GLY A 30 -7.85 7.73 -16.36
C GLY A 30 -6.37 8.06 -16.50
N ILE A 31 -5.49 7.08 -16.23
CA ILE A 31 -4.04 7.21 -16.41
C ILE A 31 -3.69 7.34 -17.90
N GLU A 32 -4.22 6.45 -18.75
CA GLU A 32 -3.96 6.44 -20.19
C GLU A 32 -4.44 7.73 -20.88
N SER A 33 -5.56 8.29 -20.44
CA SER A 33 -6.10 9.56 -20.98
C SER A 33 -5.39 10.81 -20.44
N GLY A 34 -4.48 10.66 -19.46
CA GLY A 34 -3.81 11.78 -18.79
C GLY A 34 -4.68 12.56 -17.80
N GLN A 35 -5.84 12.04 -17.44
CA GLN A 35 -6.69 12.60 -16.38
C GLN A 35 -6.09 12.36 -14.99
N LYS A 36 -5.32 11.27 -14.84
CA LYS A 36 -4.60 10.92 -13.62
C LYS A 36 -3.12 10.72 -13.93
N ASN A 37 -2.26 11.19 -13.04
CA ASN A 37 -0.82 11.10 -13.20
C ASN A 37 -0.22 10.08 -12.23
N VAL A 38 0.52 9.10 -12.74
CA VAL A 38 1.28 8.19 -11.89
C VAL A 38 2.52 8.92 -11.39
N VAL A 39 2.69 8.95 -10.07
CA VAL A 39 3.83 9.56 -9.37
C VAL A 39 4.57 8.51 -8.54
N SER A 40 5.82 8.81 -8.17
CA SER A 40 6.59 7.92 -7.30
C SER A 40 6.05 7.96 -5.86
N ILE A 41 6.30 6.90 -5.09
CA ILE A 41 6.01 6.87 -3.65
C ILE A 41 6.78 7.98 -2.94
N ALA A 42 8.04 8.24 -3.32
CA ALA A 42 8.82 9.34 -2.76
C ALA A 42 8.13 10.70 -2.96
N TYR A 43 7.62 10.98 -4.16
CA TYR A 43 6.85 12.21 -4.42
C TYR A 43 5.62 12.32 -3.51
N ALA A 44 4.87 11.23 -3.33
CA ALA A 44 3.69 11.23 -2.46
C ALA A 44 4.07 11.49 -0.98
N LYS A 45 5.21 10.98 -0.53
CA LYS A 45 5.76 11.24 0.82
C LYS A 45 6.12 12.73 0.99
N ASP A 46 6.70 13.35 -0.05
CA ASP A 46 7.12 14.76 -0.04
C ASP A 46 5.94 15.75 0.03
N LEU A 47 4.70 15.30 -0.20
CA LEU A 47 3.50 16.13 -0.04
C LEU A 47 3.16 16.38 1.43
N MET A 48 3.71 15.61 2.36
CA MET A 48 3.44 15.77 3.79
C MET A 48 3.96 17.09 4.33
N VAL A 49 3.10 17.80 5.06
CA VAL A 49 3.52 18.92 5.91
C VAL A 49 3.76 18.38 7.32
N SER A 50 4.95 18.60 7.85
CA SER A 50 5.35 18.08 9.16
C SER A 50 4.38 18.44 10.28
N GLY A 51 3.89 17.42 10.99
CA GLY A 51 2.97 17.58 12.11
C GLY A 51 1.50 17.73 11.73
N GLU A 52 1.16 17.63 10.44
CA GLU A 52 -0.21 17.78 9.93
C GLU A 52 -0.64 16.59 9.09
N ALA A 53 -1.95 16.32 9.06
CA ALA A 53 -2.56 15.48 8.04
C ALA A 53 -2.82 16.36 6.80
N THR A 54 -2.05 16.15 5.73
CA THR A 54 -2.13 16.96 4.50
C THR A 54 -3.06 16.30 3.49
N GLU A 55 -4.10 17.01 3.06
CA GLU A 55 -5.02 16.51 2.02
C GLU A 55 -4.35 16.49 0.64
N ILE A 56 -4.51 15.40 -0.09
CA ILE A 56 -4.06 15.28 -1.48
C ILE A 56 -5.22 15.65 -2.39
N THR A 57 -5.13 16.82 -3.02
CA THR A 57 -6.19 17.36 -3.91
C THR A 57 -5.93 17.10 -5.39
N SER A 58 -4.71 16.72 -5.75
CA SER A 58 -4.29 16.46 -7.12
C SER A 58 -4.75 15.09 -7.61
N ASP A 59 -5.02 14.97 -8.92
CA ASP A 59 -5.35 13.71 -9.59
C ASP A 59 -4.08 12.88 -9.82
N ILE A 60 -3.55 12.30 -8.74
CA ILE A 60 -2.33 11.51 -8.74
C ILE A 60 -2.56 10.10 -8.18
N VAL A 61 -1.79 9.17 -8.70
CA VAL A 61 -1.82 7.75 -8.38
C VAL A 61 -0.42 7.28 -8.05
N ILE A 62 -0.26 6.50 -7.00
CA ILE A 62 0.96 5.74 -6.77
C ILE A 62 0.74 4.27 -7.12
N LYS A 63 1.82 3.62 -7.56
CA LYS A 63 1.90 2.18 -7.78
C LYS A 63 2.92 1.60 -6.82
N GLY A 64 2.64 0.43 -6.27
CA GLY A 64 3.59 -0.27 -5.43
C GLY A 64 3.28 -1.76 -5.29
N TYR A 65 4.13 -2.44 -4.54
CA TYR A 65 4.05 -3.87 -4.26
C TYR A 65 3.95 -4.09 -2.75
N VAL A 66 3.00 -4.90 -2.32
CA VAL A 66 2.77 -5.18 -0.90
C VAL A 66 3.96 -5.94 -0.31
N VAL A 67 4.46 -5.46 0.84
CA VAL A 67 5.65 -6.04 1.51
C VAL A 67 5.42 -6.43 2.97
N SER A 68 4.22 -6.30 3.46
CA SER A 68 3.83 -6.71 4.83
C SER A 68 2.60 -7.60 4.81
N SER A 69 2.38 -8.32 5.92
CA SER A 69 1.24 -9.22 6.06
C SER A 69 0.75 -9.21 7.50
N ASP A 70 -0.56 -9.15 7.69
CA ASP A 70 -1.24 -9.27 8.98
C ASP A 70 -1.63 -10.73 9.33
N ALA A 71 -1.27 -11.72 8.50
CA ALA A 71 -1.60 -13.13 8.70
C ALA A 71 -1.11 -13.70 10.05
N THR A 72 -0.05 -13.15 10.63
CA THR A 72 0.52 -13.57 11.92
C THR A 72 0.18 -12.64 13.08
N GLY A 73 -0.77 -11.69 12.88
CA GLY A 73 -1.19 -10.72 13.88
C GLY A 73 -0.31 -9.49 14.02
N ASN A 74 0.70 -9.34 13.16
CA ASN A 74 1.44 -8.09 12.98
C ASN A 74 0.69 -7.19 11.98
N PHE A 75 0.97 -5.89 11.96
CA PHE A 75 0.39 -4.93 11.01
C PHE A 75 -1.15 -4.86 11.04
N TYR A 76 -1.72 -4.71 12.23
CA TYR A 76 -3.17 -4.63 12.41
C TYR A 76 -3.78 -3.40 11.73
N LYS A 77 -4.68 -3.63 10.75
CA LYS A 77 -5.35 -2.59 9.95
C LYS A 77 -4.39 -1.67 9.18
N GLU A 78 -3.26 -2.19 8.81
CA GLU A 78 -2.26 -1.49 8.02
C GLU A 78 -1.47 -2.47 7.15
N PHE A 79 -0.96 -1.99 6.03
CA PHE A 79 0.05 -2.69 5.26
C PHE A 79 0.99 -1.70 4.57
N TYR A 80 2.13 -2.19 4.13
CA TYR A 80 3.17 -1.39 3.46
C TYR A 80 3.28 -1.79 2.01
N ILE A 81 3.50 -0.79 1.15
CA ILE A 81 3.86 -0.98 -0.26
C ILE A 81 5.20 -0.32 -0.54
N GLN A 82 5.99 -0.92 -1.42
CA GLN A 82 7.24 -0.36 -1.94
C GLN A 82 7.17 -0.21 -3.45
N ASP A 83 7.96 0.69 -4.02
CA ASP A 83 7.91 1.07 -5.44
C ASP A 83 8.49 0.01 -6.40
N ASP A 84 9.41 -0.85 -5.94
CA ASP A 84 10.02 -1.91 -6.73
C ASP A 84 10.16 -3.21 -5.90
N PRO A 85 9.88 -4.39 -6.46
CA PRO A 85 9.91 -5.64 -5.71
C PRO A 85 11.31 -6.10 -5.27
N SER A 86 12.38 -5.66 -5.97
CA SER A 86 13.75 -6.14 -5.75
C SER A 86 14.71 -5.04 -5.30
N THR A 87 14.52 -3.82 -5.78
CA THR A 87 15.41 -2.67 -5.53
C THR A 87 14.63 -1.43 -5.11
N PRO A 88 13.89 -1.49 -3.99
CA PRO A 88 13.03 -0.41 -3.58
C PRO A 88 13.82 0.86 -3.24
N ALA A 89 13.33 2.00 -3.73
CA ALA A 89 13.82 3.32 -3.39
C ALA A 89 12.95 4.00 -2.34
N ALA A 90 11.67 3.65 -2.25
CA ALA A 90 10.74 4.20 -1.28
C ALA A 90 9.63 3.18 -0.94
N ALA A 91 9.15 3.28 0.30
CA ALA A 91 7.96 2.58 0.77
C ALA A 91 7.03 3.53 1.50
N ILE A 92 5.75 3.17 1.63
CA ILE A 92 4.76 3.95 2.33
C ILE A 92 3.75 3.03 3.03
N ARG A 93 3.28 3.46 4.18
CA ARG A 93 2.23 2.76 4.94
C ARG A 93 0.85 3.18 4.44
N LEU A 94 -0.04 2.20 4.30
CA LEU A 94 -1.46 2.40 4.04
C LEU A 94 -2.25 1.94 5.27
N LEU A 95 -3.09 2.80 5.84
CA LEU A 95 -4.03 2.43 6.90
C LEU A 95 -5.36 2.04 6.27
N VAL A 96 -5.90 0.89 6.64
CA VAL A 96 -7.16 0.35 6.11
C VAL A 96 -8.03 -0.17 7.24
N ASP A 97 -9.33 0.05 7.16
CA ASP A 97 -10.26 -0.43 8.21
C ASP A 97 -10.79 -1.84 7.90
N ILE A 98 -9.86 -2.74 7.57
CA ILE A 98 -10.13 -4.17 7.39
C ILE A 98 -9.17 -5.01 8.22
N THR A 99 -9.60 -6.18 8.61
CA THR A 99 -8.76 -7.23 9.21
C THR A 99 -8.49 -8.31 8.18
N ASP A 100 -7.47 -9.13 8.41
CA ASP A 100 -7.07 -10.19 7.48
C ASP A 100 -6.80 -9.66 6.06
N SER A 101 -6.17 -8.48 6.00
CA SER A 101 -5.86 -7.77 4.76
C SER A 101 -5.00 -8.60 3.80
N TYR A 102 -4.22 -9.56 4.32
CA TYR A 102 -3.40 -10.49 3.54
C TYR A 102 -4.19 -11.32 2.53
N ASN A 103 -5.49 -11.54 2.76
CA ASN A 103 -6.35 -12.25 1.81
C ASN A 103 -6.59 -11.45 0.51
N MET A 104 -6.56 -10.13 0.60
CA MET A 104 -6.74 -9.22 -0.53
C MET A 104 -5.42 -8.68 -1.04
N PHE A 105 -4.53 -8.31 -0.12
CA PHE A 105 -3.26 -7.65 -0.34
C PHE A 105 -2.10 -8.54 0.14
N ASN A 106 -1.96 -9.71 -0.51
CA ASN A 106 -0.86 -10.63 -0.22
C ASN A 106 0.50 -10.02 -0.60
N ILE A 107 1.57 -10.46 0.05
CA ILE A 107 2.94 -10.03 -0.25
C ILE A 107 3.22 -10.18 -1.76
N GLY A 108 3.82 -9.17 -2.35
CA GLY A 108 4.12 -9.07 -3.77
C GLY A 108 2.97 -8.59 -4.64
N ARG A 109 1.75 -8.45 -4.10
CA ARG A 109 0.60 -7.94 -4.87
C ARG A 109 0.87 -6.54 -5.38
N GLU A 110 0.71 -6.34 -6.69
CA GLU A 110 0.74 -5.01 -7.29
C GLU A 110 -0.53 -4.24 -6.93
N VAL A 111 -0.36 -3.03 -6.42
CA VAL A 111 -1.44 -2.16 -5.95
C VAL A 111 -1.29 -0.77 -6.56
N TYR A 112 -2.42 -0.21 -6.97
CA TYR A 112 -2.55 1.19 -7.38
C TYR A 112 -3.37 1.93 -6.33
N VAL A 113 -2.89 3.10 -5.90
CA VAL A 113 -3.60 3.94 -4.93
C VAL A 113 -3.93 5.28 -5.57
N ASP A 114 -5.22 5.54 -5.78
CA ASP A 114 -5.73 6.85 -6.17
C ASP A 114 -5.71 7.77 -4.95
N LEU A 115 -4.80 8.72 -4.95
CA LEU A 115 -4.52 9.52 -3.76
C LEU A 115 -5.47 10.70 -3.56
N LYS A 116 -6.21 11.13 -4.60
CA LYS A 116 -7.07 12.30 -4.51
C LYS A 116 -8.17 12.13 -3.47
N GLY A 117 -8.22 13.03 -2.49
CA GLY A 117 -9.17 12.98 -1.38
C GLY A 117 -8.69 12.19 -0.17
N LEU A 118 -7.58 11.46 -0.29
CA LEU A 118 -6.88 10.87 0.85
C LEU A 118 -5.90 11.87 1.47
N TYR A 119 -5.37 11.52 2.61
CA TYR A 119 -4.46 12.34 3.39
C TYR A 119 -3.11 11.65 3.55
N VAL A 120 -2.03 12.45 3.53
CA VAL A 120 -0.67 12.01 3.84
C VAL A 120 -0.20 12.65 5.14
N GLY A 121 0.46 11.88 6.00
CA GLY A 121 0.97 12.36 7.28
C GLY A 121 1.55 11.23 8.11
N GLU A 122 1.81 11.50 9.39
CA GLU A 122 2.19 10.48 10.36
C GLU A 122 0.95 9.99 11.12
N TYR A 123 0.75 8.68 11.22
CA TYR A 123 -0.30 8.10 12.07
C TYR A 123 0.00 8.31 13.55
N ARG A 124 1.28 8.15 13.91
CA ARG A 124 1.80 8.46 15.26
C ARG A 124 2.81 9.59 15.10
N THR A 125 2.50 10.72 15.66
CA THR A 125 3.36 11.92 15.57
C THR A 125 4.80 11.59 15.99
N GLY A 126 5.74 11.82 15.10
CA GLY A 126 7.16 11.64 15.33
C GLY A 126 7.66 10.21 15.21
N ASP A 127 6.87 9.25 14.65
CA ASP A 127 7.35 7.91 14.36
C ASP A 127 8.18 7.84 13.06
N GLY A 128 8.18 8.91 12.28
CA GLY A 128 8.90 9.01 11.01
C GLY A 128 8.31 8.17 9.87
N VAL A 129 7.20 7.47 10.12
CA VAL A 129 6.56 6.60 9.14
C VAL A 129 5.46 7.36 8.41
N ILE A 130 5.74 7.75 7.17
CA ILE A 130 4.77 8.46 6.33
C ILE A 130 3.67 7.50 5.89
N THR A 131 2.45 7.97 6.03
CA THR A 131 1.25 7.14 5.98
C THR A 131 0.19 7.79 5.11
N ILE A 132 -0.51 6.99 4.30
CA ILE A 132 -1.75 7.38 3.61
C ILE A 132 -2.95 6.84 4.40
N GLY A 133 -3.96 7.69 4.57
CA GLY A 133 -5.21 7.35 5.24
C GLY A 133 -6.30 8.36 4.98
N GLU A 134 -7.36 8.30 5.79
CA GLU A 134 -8.39 9.35 5.87
C GLU A 134 -8.06 10.33 7.00
N LEU A 135 -8.80 11.43 7.09
CA LEU A 135 -8.69 12.39 8.17
C LEU A 135 -9.61 12.01 9.35
N ASP A 136 -9.04 11.89 10.54
CA ASP A 136 -9.81 11.99 11.77
C ASP A 136 -10.04 13.48 12.06
N GLY A 137 -11.19 13.97 11.66
CA GLY A 137 -11.54 15.40 11.79
C GLY A 137 -11.60 15.90 13.23
N ALA A 138 -11.72 15.01 14.22
CA ALA A 138 -11.75 15.40 15.63
C ALA A 138 -10.34 15.74 16.16
N ASN A 139 -9.32 15.07 15.63
CA ASN A 139 -7.94 15.17 16.11
C ASN A 139 -6.96 15.73 15.08
N ASN A 140 -7.42 16.02 13.86
CA ASN A 140 -6.58 16.43 12.72
C ASN A 140 -5.41 15.47 12.47
N ARG A 141 -5.68 14.17 12.46
CA ARG A 141 -4.70 13.09 12.31
C ARG A 141 -5.11 12.12 11.22
N ILE A 142 -4.13 11.39 10.71
CA ILE A 142 -4.39 10.28 9.81
C ILE A 142 -5.11 9.16 10.59
N THR A 143 -6.13 8.60 9.97
CA THR A 143 -6.87 7.43 10.45
C THR A 143 -7.05 6.41 9.32
N ASN A 144 -7.63 5.25 9.66
CA ASN A 144 -7.85 4.18 8.70
C ASN A 144 -8.80 4.60 7.58
N VAL A 145 -8.45 4.24 6.35
CA VAL A 145 -9.35 4.34 5.20
C VAL A 145 -10.50 3.36 5.40
N ARG A 146 -11.73 3.86 5.43
CA ARG A 146 -12.93 3.03 5.57
C ARG A 146 -13.07 2.07 4.40
N GLU A 147 -13.65 0.91 4.63
CA GLU A 147 -13.74 -0.16 3.62
C GLU A 147 -14.39 0.32 2.31
N GLU A 148 -15.44 1.15 2.38
CA GLU A 148 -16.12 1.69 1.19
C GLU A 148 -15.19 2.58 0.37
N VAL A 149 -14.44 3.47 1.03
CA VAL A 149 -13.46 4.37 0.41
C VAL A 149 -12.27 3.57 -0.12
N MET A 150 -11.81 2.58 0.64
CA MET A 150 -10.71 1.70 0.22
C MET A 150 -10.98 1.03 -1.14
N LYS A 151 -12.21 0.55 -1.37
CA LYS A 151 -12.60 -0.11 -2.63
C LYS A 151 -12.52 0.80 -3.86
N GLU A 152 -12.59 2.11 -3.67
CA GLU A 152 -12.49 3.11 -4.72
C GLU A 152 -11.05 3.59 -4.94
N HIS A 153 -10.25 3.60 -3.87
CA HIS A 153 -8.92 4.22 -3.86
C HIS A 153 -7.76 3.23 -3.88
N ILE A 154 -7.88 2.05 -3.26
CA ILE A 154 -6.79 1.08 -3.12
C ILE A 154 -7.11 -0.17 -3.95
N LEU A 155 -6.58 -0.19 -5.17
CA LEU A 155 -6.98 -1.15 -6.20
C LEU A 155 -5.85 -2.14 -6.48
N ARG A 156 -6.12 -3.42 -6.28
CA ARG A 156 -5.16 -4.50 -6.53
C ARG A 156 -5.21 -4.96 -7.99
N ALA A 157 -4.05 -5.10 -8.62
CA ALA A 157 -3.93 -5.78 -9.89
C ALA A 157 -3.93 -7.32 -9.72
N ALA A 158 -4.11 -8.05 -10.81
CA ALA A 158 -3.96 -9.51 -10.79
C ALA A 158 -2.50 -9.95 -10.61
N THR A 159 -1.55 -9.06 -10.92
CA THR A 159 -0.11 -9.33 -10.89
C THR A 159 0.40 -9.46 -9.45
N THR A 160 1.23 -10.47 -9.22
CA THR A 160 2.00 -10.66 -7.99
C THR A 160 3.46 -10.87 -8.37
N SER A 161 4.37 -10.15 -7.72
CA SER A 161 5.82 -10.26 -7.93
C SER A 161 6.48 -10.88 -6.71
N GLU A 162 7.56 -11.61 -6.91
CA GLU A 162 8.40 -12.07 -5.81
C GLU A 162 9.11 -10.85 -5.20
N ILE A 163 9.06 -10.74 -3.87
CA ILE A 163 9.76 -9.67 -3.15
C ILE A 163 11.13 -10.18 -2.74
N GLU A 164 12.16 -9.49 -3.19
CA GLU A 164 13.54 -9.77 -2.79
C GLU A 164 13.93 -8.90 -1.58
N PRO A 165 14.12 -9.47 -0.38
CA PRO A 165 14.50 -8.69 0.80
C PRO A 165 15.85 -8.04 0.62
N LEU A 166 15.94 -6.73 0.88
CA LEU A 166 17.19 -6.00 0.86
C LEU A 166 18.12 -6.50 1.98
N THR A 167 19.24 -7.07 1.61
CA THR A 167 20.25 -7.51 2.58
C THR A 167 21.22 -6.38 2.89
N VAL A 168 21.19 -5.87 4.11
CA VAL A 168 22.08 -4.81 4.58
C VAL A 168 22.86 -5.27 5.83
N LYS A 169 24.07 -4.76 5.99
CA LYS A 169 24.82 -4.96 7.25
C LYS A 169 24.19 -4.08 8.34
N PHE A 170 24.21 -4.56 9.58
CA PHE A 170 23.67 -3.81 10.71
C PHE A 170 24.23 -2.38 10.82
N SER A 171 25.51 -2.18 10.49
CA SER A 171 26.17 -0.87 10.49
C SER A 171 25.72 0.07 9.35
N GLN A 172 24.94 -0.42 8.40
CA GLN A 172 24.45 0.34 7.25
C GLN A 172 22.98 0.75 7.39
N ILE A 173 22.29 0.25 8.44
CA ILE A 173 20.90 0.63 8.72
C ILE A 173 20.87 2.10 9.15
N ASN A 174 19.99 2.86 8.49
CA ASN A 174 19.76 4.28 8.75
C ASN A 174 18.31 4.64 8.38
N ASP A 175 17.92 5.90 8.54
CA ASP A 175 16.55 6.37 8.33
C ASP A 175 16.01 6.13 6.90
N SER A 176 16.88 5.96 5.90
CA SER A 176 16.43 5.62 4.54
C SER A 176 15.85 4.21 4.41
N HIS A 177 15.99 3.37 5.42
CA HIS A 177 15.42 2.02 5.49
C HIS A 177 14.08 1.99 6.25
N VAL A 178 13.61 3.14 6.73
CA VAL A 178 12.29 3.30 7.36
C VAL A 178 11.27 3.60 6.26
N GLY A 179 10.20 2.76 6.19
CA GLY A 179 9.17 2.81 5.15
C GLY A 179 8.22 3.99 5.27
#